data_aca0e1eded5674564d5994cae57131a7
#
_entry.id   aca0e1eded5674564d5994cae57131a7
#
_cell.length_a   1.000
_cell.length_b   1.000
_cell.length_c   1.000
_cell.angle_alpha   90.00
_cell.angle_beta   90.00
_cell.angle_gamma   90.00
#
_symmetry.space_group_name_H-M   'P 1'
#
loop_
_entity.id
_entity.type
_entity.pdbx_description
1 polymer ?
#
loop_
_entity_poly.entity_id
_entity_poly.type
_entity_poly.pdbx_seq_one_letter_code
_entity_poly.pdbx_strand_id
1 'polypeptide(L)'
;MVNIYLFIELLRAANPTEIVDTLKGVDLTNCKFANVVVLSEQKIVAQLDCNSYDNASKAVLERISPVEGIVQTNIVAAVRPVRR
;
A
#
# COMPACT_ATOMS: atom_id res chain seq x y z
N MET A 1 -9.17 5.01 13.48
CA MET A 1 -8.16 4.94 12.43
C MET A 1 -7.37 3.66 12.54
N VAL A 2 -7.08 3.03 11.43
CA VAL A 2 -6.36 1.76 11.38
C VAL A 2 -5.08 1.96 10.59
N ASN A 3 -3.95 1.50 11.14
CA ASN A 3 -2.67 1.51 10.44
C ASN A 3 -2.47 0.18 9.74
N ILE A 4 -2.24 0.22 8.45
CA ILE A 4 -2.10 -0.97 7.62
C ILE A 4 -0.67 -1.06 7.11
N TYR A 5 -0.07 -2.25 7.25
CA TYR A 5 1.23 -2.54 6.68
C TYR A 5 1.04 -3.46 5.50
N LEU A 6 1.52 -3.04 4.35
CA LEU A 6 1.25 -3.67 3.08
C LEU A 6 2.55 -4.05 2.39
N PHE A 7 2.68 -5.31 1.99
CA PHE A 7 3.76 -5.73 1.11
C PHE A 7 3.26 -5.74 -0.31
N ILE A 8 4.05 -5.17 -1.21
CA ILE A 8 3.73 -5.08 -2.62
C ILE A 8 4.85 -5.77 -3.39
N GLU A 9 4.49 -6.78 -4.18
CA GLU A 9 5.45 -7.45 -5.05
C GLU A 9 5.33 -6.91 -6.46
N LEU A 10 6.47 -6.70 -7.10
CA LEU A 10 6.56 -6.10 -8.42
C LEU A 10 7.02 -7.11 -9.46
N LEU A 11 6.65 -6.84 -10.71
CA LEU A 11 7.21 -7.55 -11.84
C LEU A 11 8.73 -7.34 -11.85
N ARG A 12 9.45 -8.34 -12.35
CA ARG A 12 10.91 -8.29 -12.41
C ARG A 12 11.40 -7.07 -13.22
N ALA A 13 10.69 -6.72 -14.28
CA ALA A 13 11.08 -5.62 -15.15
C ALA A 13 10.59 -4.26 -14.65
N ALA A 14 9.78 -4.22 -13.60
CA ALA A 14 9.25 -2.96 -13.10
C ALA A 14 10.33 -2.17 -12.35
N ASN A 15 10.24 -0.84 -12.42
CA ASN A 15 11.14 0.04 -11.69
C ASN A 15 10.46 0.44 -10.38
N PRO A 16 11.01 0.01 -9.21
CA PRO A 16 10.38 0.31 -7.93
C PRO A 16 10.17 1.79 -7.66
N THR A 17 11.13 2.62 -8.05
CA THR A 17 11.05 4.07 -7.84
C THR A 17 9.87 4.66 -8.61
N GLU A 18 9.68 4.24 -9.85
CA GLU A 18 8.55 4.70 -10.64
C GLU A 18 7.22 4.23 -10.05
N ILE A 19 7.17 3.01 -9.55
CA ILE A 19 5.97 2.49 -8.90
C ILE A 19 5.65 3.31 -7.65
N VAL A 20 6.66 3.63 -6.84
CA VAL A 20 6.46 4.46 -5.65
C VAL A 20 5.90 5.84 -6.04
N ASP A 21 6.46 6.45 -7.07
CA ASP A 21 5.96 7.74 -7.53
C ASP A 21 4.51 7.66 -8.01
N THR A 22 4.17 6.58 -8.70
CA THR A 22 2.79 6.36 -9.15
C THR A 22 1.86 6.20 -7.95
N LEU A 23 2.27 5.41 -6.95
CA LEU A 23 1.46 5.17 -5.76
C LEU A 23 1.19 6.46 -4.98
N LYS A 24 2.20 7.32 -4.89
CA LYS A 24 2.03 8.59 -4.18
C LYS A 24 0.99 9.50 -4.83
N GLY A 25 0.75 9.32 -6.12
CA GLY A 25 -0.27 10.08 -6.84
C GLY A 25 -1.65 9.44 -6.86
N VAL A 26 -1.79 8.24 -6.33
CA VAL A 26 -3.08 7.54 -6.32
C VAL A 26 -3.96 8.09 -5.20
N ASP A 27 -5.21 8.41 -5.55
CA ASP A 27 -6.18 8.84 -4.55
C ASP A 27 -6.79 7.61 -3.87
N LEU A 28 -6.50 7.46 -2.60
CA LEU A 28 -7.06 6.36 -1.79
C LEU A 28 -8.23 6.91 -0.99
N THR A 29 -9.43 6.58 -1.39
CA THR A 29 -10.63 7.02 -0.68
C THR A 29 -10.61 6.49 0.75
N ASN A 30 -10.71 7.38 1.74
CA ASN A 30 -10.72 7.05 3.17
C ASN A 30 -9.40 6.46 3.69
N CYS A 31 -8.34 6.55 2.90
CA CYS A 31 -7.00 6.13 3.29
C CYS A 31 -5.98 7.11 2.77
N LYS A 32 -4.80 7.09 3.37
CA LYS A 32 -3.66 7.83 2.84
C LYS A 32 -2.38 7.08 3.14
N PHE A 33 -1.39 7.25 2.29
CA PHE A 33 -0.08 6.69 2.55
C PHE A 33 0.60 7.47 3.67
N ALA A 34 1.03 6.75 4.70
CA ALA A 34 1.84 7.32 5.76
C ALA A 34 3.32 7.19 5.41
N ASN A 35 3.69 6.09 4.76
CA ASN A 35 5.07 5.84 4.37
C ASN A 35 5.11 4.80 3.26
N VAL A 36 6.07 4.95 2.34
CA VAL A 36 6.30 3.98 1.27
C VAL A 36 7.80 3.80 1.13
N VAL A 37 8.28 2.58 1.27
CA VAL A 37 9.70 2.27 1.27
C VAL A 37 9.98 1.17 0.26
N VAL A 38 10.99 1.37 -0.57
CA VAL A 38 11.49 0.30 -1.45
C VAL A 38 12.34 -0.64 -0.61
N LEU A 39 11.90 -1.87 -0.50
CA LEU A 39 12.59 -2.87 0.30
C LEU A 39 13.64 -3.61 -0.53
N SER A 40 13.34 -3.89 -1.79
CA SER A 40 14.24 -4.55 -2.72
C SER A 40 13.80 -4.23 -4.14
N GLU A 41 14.49 -4.80 -5.13
CA GLU A 41 14.17 -4.54 -6.53
C GLU A 41 12.75 -4.95 -6.92
N GLN A 42 12.14 -5.87 -6.16
CA GLN A 42 10.82 -6.38 -6.47
C GLN A 42 9.84 -6.27 -5.32
N LYS A 43 10.19 -5.53 -4.27
CA LYS A 43 9.32 -5.40 -3.09
C LYS A 43 9.27 -3.99 -2.58
N ILE A 44 8.06 -3.58 -2.25
CA ILE A 44 7.78 -2.29 -1.61
C ILE A 44 6.99 -2.58 -0.34
N VAL A 45 7.31 -1.86 0.72
CA VAL A 45 6.52 -1.87 1.95
C VAL A 45 5.83 -0.52 2.07
N ALA A 46 4.53 -0.55 2.23
CA ALA A 46 3.74 0.67 2.38
C ALA A 46 3.01 0.65 3.71
N GLN A 47 2.92 1.81 4.33
CA GLN A 47 2.10 2.01 5.51
C GLN A 47 0.96 2.94 5.13
N LEU A 48 -0.25 2.51 5.44
CA LEU A 48 -1.47 3.26 5.15
C LEU A 48 -2.20 3.59 6.43
N ASP A 49 -2.76 4.79 6.48
CA ASP A 49 -3.70 5.17 7.53
C ASP A 49 -5.08 5.19 6.91
N CYS A 50 -5.98 4.36 7.42
CA CYS A 50 -7.33 4.22 6.88
C CYS A 50 -8.37 4.40 7.98
N ASN A 51 -9.58 4.79 7.58
CA ASN A 51 -10.67 4.95 8.54
C ASN A 51 -11.11 3.62 9.13
N SER A 52 -11.02 2.54 8.35
CA SER A 52 -11.39 1.20 8.80
C SER A 52 -10.60 0.16 8.01
N TYR A 53 -10.63 -1.07 8.48
CA TYR A 53 -10.02 -2.18 7.76
C TYR A 53 -10.72 -2.43 6.42
N ASP A 54 -12.04 -2.29 6.38
CA ASP A 54 -12.79 -2.47 5.13
C ASP A 54 -12.37 -1.44 4.09
N ASN A 55 -12.17 -0.20 4.49
CA ASN A 55 -11.69 0.85 3.59
C ASN A 55 -10.28 0.53 3.11
N ALA A 56 -9.44 -0.02 3.99
CA ALA A 56 -8.09 -0.43 3.61
C ALA A 56 -8.13 -1.52 2.54
N SER A 57 -8.94 -2.55 2.75
CA SER A 57 -9.06 -3.65 1.80
C SER A 57 -9.54 -3.16 0.44
N LYS A 58 -10.53 -2.27 0.43
CA LYS A 58 -11.02 -1.70 -0.82
C LYS A 58 -9.97 -0.85 -1.52
N ALA A 59 -9.25 -0.02 -0.77
CA ALA A 59 -8.21 0.82 -1.35
C ALA A 59 -7.12 -0.02 -1.98
N VAL A 60 -6.67 -1.08 -1.30
CA VAL A 60 -5.66 -1.98 -1.82
C VAL A 60 -6.15 -2.67 -3.08
N LEU A 61 -7.36 -3.22 -3.05
CA LEU A 61 -7.89 -4.00 -4.16
C LEU A 61 -8.22 -3.14 -5.37
N GLU A 62 -8.80 -1.96 -5.15
CA GLU A 62 -9.34 -1.14 -6.23
C GLU A 62 -8.34 -0.10 -6.74
N ARG A 63 -7.41 0.34 -5.93
CA ARG A 63 -6.53 1.46 -6.27
C ARG A 63 -5.05 1.10 -6.36
N ILE A 64 -4.61 0.16 -5.54
CA ILE A 64 -3.19 -0.21 -5.51
C ILE A 64 -2.92 -1.41 -6.40
N SER A 65 -3.68 -2.49 -6.24
CA SER A 65 -3.46 -3.71 -7.00
C SER A 65 -3.51 -3.51 -8.53
N PRO A 66 -4.37 -2.64 -9.08
CA PRO A 66 -4.41 -2.44 -10.53
C PRO A 66 -3.25 -1.64 -11.10
N VAL A 67 -2.38 -1.07 -10.27
CA VAL A 67 -1.24 -0.29 -10.77
C VAL A 67 -0.33 -1.19 -11.60
N GLU A 68 0.02 -0.71 -12.79
CA GLU A 68 0.87 -1.47 -13.69
C GLU A 68 2.23 -1.75 -13.05
N GLY A 69 2.69 -2.97 -13.16
CA GLY A 69 3.95 -3.41 -12.56
C GLY A 69 3.79 -4.10 -11.22
N ILE A 70 2.62 -4.03 -10.60
CA ILE A 70 2.34 -4.72 -9.35
C ILE A 70 1.77 -6.10 -9.66
N VAL A 71 2.42 -7.13 -9.10
CA VAL A 71 2.00 -8.52 -9.27
C VAL A 71 1.09 -8.96 -8.16
N GLN A 72 1.42 -8.58 -6.93
CA GLN A 72 0.70 -9.05 -5.76
C GLN A 72 0.77 -8.01 -4.65
N THR A 73 -0.31 -7.89 -3.90
CA THR A 73 -0.37 -7.06 -2.70
C THR A 73 -0.81 -7.94 -1.55
N ASN A 74 -0.23 -7.69 -0.36
CA ASN A 74 -0.53 -8.51 0.80
C ASN A 74 -0.52 -7.63 2.06
N ILE A 75 -1.64 -7.58 2.75
CA ILE A 75 -1.74 -6.90 4.03
C ILE A 75 -1.14 -7.82 5.08
N VAL A 76 -0.02 -7.42 5.66
CA VAL A 76 0.69 -8.25 6.64
C VAL A 76 0.36 -7.90 8.08
N ALA A 77 -0.15 -6.70 8.31
CA ALA A 77 -0.56 -6.29 9.65
C ALA A 77 -1.57 -5.16 9.57
N ALA A 78 -2.53 -5.20 10.46
CA ALA A 78 -3.51 -4.12 10.64
C ALA A 78 -3.51 -3.76 12.12
N VAL A 79 -3.11 -2.55 12.46
CA VAL A 79 -2.94 -2.13 13.83
C VAL A 79 -3.94 -1.02 14.15
N ARG A 80 -4.71 -1.24 15.19
CA ARG A 80 -5.62 -0.22 15.69
C ARG A 80 -5.01 0.34 16.96
N PRO A 81 -4.63 1.63 16.98
CA PRO A 81 -4.08 2.22 18.19
C PRO A 81 -5.05 2.14 19.35
N VAL A 82 -4.52 1.80 20.52
CA VAL A 82 -5.32 1.79 21.75
C VAL A 82 -5.20 3.16 22.39
N ARG A 83 -6.34 3.79 22.63
CA ARG A 83 -6.38 5.09 23.26
C ARG A 83 -6.72 4.93 24.75
N ARG A 84 -6.02 5.63 25.57
CA ARG A 84 -6.27 5.61 27.02
C ARG A 84 -6.67 6.98 27.52
#